data_cc6ea5f9ff7de018b3fb7f14de6da113
#
_entry.id   cc6ea5f9ff7de018b3fb7f14de6da113
#
_cell.length_a   1.000
_cell.length_b   1.000
_cell.length_c   1.000
_cell.angle_alpha   90.00
_cell.angle_beta   90.00
_cell.angle_gamma   90.00
#
_symmetry.space_group_name_H-M   'P 1'
#
loop_
_entity.id
_entity.type
_entity.pdbx_description
1 polymer ?
#
loop_
_entity_poly.entity_id
_entity_poly.type
_entity_poly.pdbx_seq_one_letter_code
_entity_poly.pdbx_strand_id
1 'polypeptide(L)'
;MNDNIEKQKEKIRERYKGNTSDEVEIIPALPQPKLYGDNQVKRVAAYARVSTIDVNQTTSYELQKNYYIDFIKNHEGWVYVDVYADEGISGTSLNHREKFKEMIEDCKAGKIDLIVTKSVSRFARNTLDCLEYVRELKNLPRPVGIFFETENIYTLDSRSETVSYTHLTL
;
A
#
# COMPACT_ATOMS: atom_id res chain seq x y z
N MET A 1 -51.43 14.08 -17.21
CA MET A 1 -50.01 14.35 -16.81
C MET A 1 -49.18 13.08 -16.66
N ASN A 2 -49.78 11.88 -16.63
CA ASN A 2 -49.03 10.60 -16.46
C ASN A 2 -48.48 9.99 -17.77
N ASP A 3 -49.07 10.29 -18.91
CA ASP A 3 -48.66 9.67 -20.20
C ASP A 3 -47.26 10.05 -20.67
N ASN A 4 -46.77 11.20 -20.29
CA ASN A 4 -45.45 11.66 -20.72
C ASN A 4 -44.28 10.99 -19.94
N ILE A 5 -44.56 10.65 -18.70
CA ILE A 5 -43.61 9.96 -17.82
C ILE A 5 -43.49 8.48 -18.23
N GLU A 6 -44.60 7.85 -18.60
CA GLU A 6 -44.58 6.46 -19.07
C GLU A 6 -43.88 6.33 -20.42
N LYS A 7 -44.11 7.23 -21.35
CA LYS A 7 -43.35 7.27 -22.63
C LYS A 7 -41.85 7.52 -22.48
N GLN A 8 -41.47 8.32 -21.49
CA GLN A 8 -40.05 8.49 -21.17
C GLN A 8 -39.43 7.24 -20.55
N LYS A 9 -40.15 6.56 -19.66
CA LYS A 9 -39.69 5.28 -19.07
C LYS A 9 -39.57 4.19 -20.13
N GLU A 10 -40.49 4.15 -21.08
CA GLU A 10 -40.45 3.18 -22.17
C GLU A 10 -39.27 3.42 -23.13
N LYS A 11 -38.98 4.69 -23.51
CA LYS A 11 -37.80 5.05 -24.30
C LYS A 11 -36.48 4.72 -23.58
N ILE A 12 -36.45 4.86 -22.27
CA ILE A 12 -35.28 4.46 -21.46
C ILE A 12 -35.15 2.93 -21.46
N ARG A 13 -36.24 2.19 -21.26
CA ARG A 13 -36.20 0.72 -21.33
C ARG A 13 -35.79 0.20 -22.71
N GLU A 14 -36.23 0.83 -23.80
CA GLU A 14 -35.82 0.44 -25.15
C GLU A 14 -34.34 0.71 -25.43
N ARG A 15 -33.77 1.80 -24.89
CA ARG A 15 -32.32 2.06 -24.99
C ARG A 15 -31.46 1.02 -24.29
N TYR A 16 -31.98 0.39 -23.25
CA TYR A 16 -31.24 -0.63 -22.48
C TYR A 16 -31.60 -2.07 -22.89
N LYS A 17 -32.63 -2.27 -23.71
CA LYS A 17 -32.98 -3.60 -24.26
C LYS A 17 -31.97 -4.17 -25.26
N GLY A 18 -31.07 -3.36 -25.78
CA GLY A 18 -30.00 -3.77 -26.70
C GLY A 18 -28.69 -4.11 -26.03
N ASN A 19 -28.58 -3.94 -24.71
CA ASN A 19 -27.34 -4.17 -23.96
C ASN A 19 -27.40 -5.37 -22.99
N THR A 20 -28.30 -6.30 -23.26
CA THR A 20 -28.17 -7.66 -22.72
C THR A 20 -27.27 -8.44 -23.68
N SER A 21 -26.01 -8.07 -23.78
CA SER A 21 -25.00 -9.00 -24.22
C SER A 21 -24.86 -10.02 -23.11
N ASP A 22 -25.18 -11.27 -23.40
CA ASP A 22 -24.94 -12.42 -22.53
C ASP A 22 -23.44 -12.69 -22.30
N GLU A 23 -22.58 -11.78 -22.73
CA GLU A 23 -21.15 -11.75 -22.45
C GLU A 23 -20.86 -10.77 -21.33
N VAL A 24 -21.11 -11.21 -20.10
CA VAL A 24 -20.45 -10.62 -18.93
C VAL A 24 -18.98 -11.00 -19.03
N GLU A 25 -18.17 -10.07 -19.52
CA GLU A 25 -16.72 -10.24 -19.48
C GLU A 25 -16.28 -10.26 -18.01
N ILE A 26 -16.10 -11.46 -17.48
CA ILE A 26 -15.56 -11.64 -16.14
C ILE A 26 -14.09 -11.24 -16.22
N ILE A 27 -13.79 -10.00 -15.88
CA ILE A 27 -12.41 -9.55 -15.66
C ILE A 27 -11.93 -10.29 -14.41
N PRO A 28 -11.04 -11.29 -14.52
CA PRO A 28 -10.53 -11.99 -13.37
C PRO A 28 -9.85 -10.96 -12.47
N ALA A 29 -10.14 -11.03 -11.16
CA ALA A 29 -9.44 -10.21 -10.18
C ALA A 29 -7.93 -10.41 -10.37
N LEU A 30 -7.18 -9.30 -10.39
CA LEU A 30 -5.72 -9.38 -10.44
C LEU A 30 -5.26 -10.32 -9.32
N PRO A 31 -4.41 -11.31 -9.64
CA PRO A 31 -3.93 -12.23 -8.62
C PRO A 31 -3.24 -11.41 -7.53
N GLN A 32 -3.69 -11.60 -6.29
CA GLN A 32 -3.07 -10.96 -5.13
C GLN A 32 -1.57 -11.28 -5.15
N PRO A 33 -0.69 -10.31 -4.88
CA PRO A 33 0.73 -10.59 -4.78
C PRO A 33 0.93 -11.69 -3.74
N LYS A 34 1.73 -12.68 -4.08
CA LYS A 34 2.06 -13.77 -3.13
C LYS A 34 2.96 -13.20 -2.03
N LEU A 35 2.35 -12.55 -1.06
CA LEU A 35 3.01 -12.18 0.21
C LEU A 35 3.46 -13.44 0.98
N TYR A 36 3.00 -14.61 0.55
CA TYR A 36 3.04 -15.91 1.22
C TYR A 36 3.79 -16.97 0.41
N GLY A 37 4.89 -16.60 -0.24
CA GLY A 37 5.65 -17.55 -1.09
C GLY A 37 6.32 -18.70 -0.34
N ASP A 38 6.59 -18.53 0.95
CA ASP A 38 7.27 -19.51 1.80
C ASP A 38 6.54 -19.64 3.13
N ASN A 39 6.43 -20.87 3.66
CA ASN A 39 5.92 -21.17 5.00
C ASN A 39 6.79 -20.56 6.13
N GLN A 40 7.53 -19.50 5.86
CA GLN A 40 8.39 -18.84 6.82
C GLN A 40 7.64 -17.71 7.50
N VAL A 41 7.72 -17.72 8.82
CA VAL A 41 7.26 -16.62 9.67
C VAL A 41 8.05 -15.35 9.33
N LYS A 42 7.36 -14.25 8.97
CA LYS A 42 7.97 -12.97 8.64
C LYS A 42 7.81 -11.98 9.78
N ARG A 43 8.90 -11.34 10.15
CA ARG A 43 8.88 -10.22 11.11
C ARG A 43 8.53 -8.95 10.34
N VAL A 44 7.37 -8.40 10.68
CA VAL A 44 6.73 -7.33 9.91
C VAL A 44 6.70 -6.04 10.70
N ALA A 45 7.21 -4.99 10.10
CA ALA A 45 7.10 -3.62 10.58
C ALA A 45 6.20 -2.80 9.66
N ALA A 46 5.56 -1.77 10.20
CA ALA A 46 4.84 -0.80 9.39
C ALA A 46 5.54 0.56 9.38
N TYR A 47 5.41 1.26 8.26
CA TYR A 47 5.84 2.65 8.15
C TYR A 47 4.68 3.57 7.83
N ALA A 48 4.52 4.63 8.64
CA ALA A 48 3.47 5.62 8.48
C ALA A 48 4.03 7.06 8.44
N ARG A 49 3.36 7.93 7.67
CA ARG A 49 3.58 9.39 7.73
C ARG A 49 2.30 10.06 8.18
N VAL A 50 2.36 10.74 9.30
CA VAL A 50 1.23 11.44 9.91
C VAL A 50 1.31 12.93 9.60
N SER A 51 0.23 13.54 9.11
CA SER A 51 0.19 14.99 8.83
C SER A 51 -0.05 15.77 10.12
N THR A 52 0.73 16.82 10.38
CA THR A 52 0.65 17.64 11.60
C THR A 52 -0.35 18.79 11.53
N ILE A 53 -1.22 18.86 10.52
CA ILE A 53 -2.07 20.02 10.28
C ILE A 53 -3.36 20.01 11.13
N ASP A 54 -3.74 18.90 11.74
CA ASP A 54 -5.00 18.79 12.49
C ASP A 54 -4.79 18.79 14.00
N VAL A 55 -5.56 19.62 14.71
CA VAL A 55 -5.58 19.75 16.19
C VAL A 55 -5.98 18.44 16.90
N ASN A 56 -6.48 17.47 16.16
CA ASN A 56 -6.85 16.11 16.62
C ASN A 56 -5.77 15.06 16.32
N GLN A 57 -4.50 15.43 16.27
CA GLN A 57 -3.39 14.61 15.76
C GLN A 57 -3.09 13.34 16.57
N THR A 58 -3.24 13.39 17.88
CA THR A 58 -3.02 12.21 18.74
C THR A 58 -3.94 11.06 18.32
N THR A 59 -5.19 11.37 17.98
CA THR A 59 -6.18 10.39 17.50
C THR A 59 -5.81 9.81 16.12
N SER A 60 -5.28 10.63 15.21
CA SER A 60 -4.91 10.17 13.86
C SER A 60 -3.68 9.27 13.88
N TYR A 61 -2.68 9.57 14.70
CA TYR A 61 -1.50 8.72 14.87
C TYR A 61 -1.86 7.38 15.50
N GLU A 62 -2.62 7.40 16.60
CA GLU A 62 -3.04 6.18 17.30
C GLU A 62 -3.93 5.31 16.43
N LEU A 63 -4.83 5.90 15.66
CA LEU A 63 -5.67 5.17 14.72
C LEU A 63 -4.84 4.46 13.64
N GLN A 64 -3.86 5.13 13.05
CA GLN A 64 -2.98 4.52 12.06
C GLN A 64 -2.11 3.43 12.69
N LYS A 65 -1.59 3.66 13.88
CA LYS A 65 -0.81 2.68 14.62
C LYS A 65 -1.62 1.43 14.91
N ASN A 66 -2.83 1.59 15.46
CA ASN A 66 -3.72 0.48 15.76
C ASN A 66 -4.13 -0.28 14.48
N TYR A 67 -4.43 0.45 13.41
CA TYR A 67 -4.71 -0.17 12.11
C TYR A 67 -3.58 -1.10 11.67
N TYR A 68 -2.32 -0.66 11.71
CA TYR A 68 -1.19 -1.49 11.30
C TYR A 68 -0.92 -2.65 12.24
N ILE A 69 -1.11 -2.44 13.55
CA ILE A 69 -1.00 -3.53 14.53
C ILE A 69 -2.02 -4.63 14.21
N ASP A 70 -3.28 -4.25 14.00
CA ASP A 70 -4.35 -5.19 13.69
C ASP A 70 -4.13 -5.82 12.30
N PHE A 71 -3.73 -5.03 11.31
CA PHE A 71 -3.43 -5.51 9.97
C PHE A 71 -2.35 -6.59 9.99
N ILE A 72 -1.26 -6.37 10.71
CA ILE A 72 -0.14 -7.32 10.81
C ILE A 72 -0.56 -8.56 11.63
N LYS A 73 -1.21 -8.38 12.77
CA LYS A 73 -1.60 -9.48 13.65
C LYS A 73 -2.66 -10.40 13.07
N ASN A 74 -3.51 -9.88 12.20
CA ASN A 74 -4.54 -10.67 11.51
C ASN A 74 -4.01 -11.46 10.30
N HIS A 75 -2.74 -11.29 9.94
CA HIS A 75 -2.12 -12.06 8.86
C HIS A 75 -1.41 -13.29 9.41
N GLU A 76 -1.81 -14.46 8.91
CA GLU A 76 -1.15 -15.72 9.26
C GLU A 76 0.33 -15.71 8.84
N GLY A 77 1.21 -16.19 9.70
CA GLY A 77 2.65 -16.22 9.43
C GLY A 77 3.38 -14.88 9.60
N TRP A 78 2.69 -13.82 10.06
CA TRP A 78 3.33 -12.54 10.36
C TRP A 78 3.51 -12.34 11.86
N VAL A 79 4.69 -11.83 12.24
CA VAL A 79 5.02 -11.41 13.60
C VAL A 79 5.21 -9.91 13.61
N TYR A 80 4.43 -9.24 14.40
CA TYR A 80 4.53 -7.79 14.59
C TYR A 80 5.87 -7.42 15.24
N VAL A 81 6.57 -6.45 14.65
CA VAL A 81 7.80 -5.85 15.18
C VAL A 81 7.50 -4.48 15.78
N ASP A 82 7.19 -3.49 14.95
CA ASP A 82 6.87 -2.14 15.38
C ASP A 82 6.14 -1.34 14.28
N VAL A 83 5.64 -0.15 14.65
CA VAL A 83 5.15 0.88 13.72
C VAL A 83 6.06 2.10 13.81
N TYR A 84 6.86 2.32 12.79
CA TYR A 84 7.70 3.49 12.63
C TYR A 84 6.89 4.62 12.01
N ALA A 85 6.72 5.72 12.73
CA ALA A 85 5.92 6.83 12.24
C ALA A 85 6.67 8.16 12.36
N ASP A 86 6.75 8.86 11.23
CA ASP A 86 7.29 10.22 11.17
C ASP A 86 6.19 11.24 10.97
N GLU A 87 6.33 12.39 11.60
CA GLU A 87 5.44 13.51 11.39
C GLU A 87 5.72 14.17 10.03
N GLY A 88 4.68 14.27 9.20
CA GLY A 88 4.74 14.97 7.92
C GLY A 88 4.54 16.46 8.10
N ILE A 89 5.55 17.20 8.53
CA ILE A 89 5.51 18.67 8.58
C ILE A 89 5.53 19.18 7.14
N SER A 90 4.46 19.89 6.73
CA SER A 90 4.40 20.52 5.41
C SER A 90 5.35 21.72 5.37
N GLY A 91 6.29 21.69 4.48
CA GLY A 91 6.91 22.87 3.86
C GLY A 91 8.28 23.30 4.32
N THR A 92 8.82 22.99 5.49
CA THR A 92 10.06 23.62 5.94
C THR A 92 11.10 22.73 6.64
N SER A 93 10.81 21.52 7.05
CA SER A 93 11.85 20.69 7.67
C SER A 93 12.31 19.54 6.77
N LEU A 94 13.42 19.78 6.17
CA LEU A 94 14.08 18.92 5.18
C LEU A 94 14.64 17.61 5.75
N ASN A 95 14.59 17.35 7.08
CA ASN A 95 15.45 16.30 7.64
C ASN A 95 14.88 15.39 8.73
N HIS A 96 13.62 15.48 9.09
CA HIS A 96 13.14 14.69 10.23
C HIS A 96 12.35 13.43 9.82
N ARG A 97 13.06 12.44 9.24
CA ARG A 97 12.58 11.07 9.08
C ARG A 97 13.40 10.13 9.95
N GLU A 98 13.47 10.45 11.23
CA GLU A 98 14.29 9.69 12.19
C GLU A 98 13.77 8.26 12.33
N LYS A 99 12.46 8.09 12.40
CA LYS A 99 11.83 6.77 12.49
C LYS A 99 12.00 5.96 11.22
N PHE A 100 11.98 6.60 10.06
CA PHE A 100 12.30 5.90 8.80
C PHE A 100 13.74 5.40 8.79
N LYS A 101 14.70 6.22 9.22
CA LYS A 101 16.11 5.83 9.29
C LYS A 101 16.31 4.69 10.29
N GLU A 102 15.70 4.78 11.46
CA GLU A 102 15.70 3.73 12.47
C GLU A 102 15.17 2.41 11.90
N MET A 103 14.05 2.44 11.18
CA MET A 103 13.49 1.27 10.49
C MET A 103 14.47 0.66 9.48
N ILE A 104 15.13 1.49 8.65
CA ILE A 104 16.13 1.00 7.69
C ILE A 104 17.32 0.35 8.40
N GLU A 105 17.81 0.92 9.49
CA GLU A 105 18.87 0.30 10.29
C GLU A 105 18.44 -1.02 10.92
N ASP A 106 17.21 -1.12 11.40
CA ASP A 106 16.66 -2.36 11.92
C ASP A 106 16.48 -3.44 10.81
N CYS A 107 16.19 -3.02 9.58
CA CYS A 107 16.22 -3.92 8.41
C CYS A 107 17.64 -4.45 8.17
N LYS A 108 18.64 -3.56 8.17
CA LYS A 108 20.07 -3.94 8.00
C LYS A 108 20.55 -4.86 9.13
N ALA A 109 20.09 -4.62 10.34
CA ALA A 109 20.38 -5.47 11.50
C ALA A 109 19.65 -6.83 11.44
N GLY A 110 18.83 -7.07 10.41
CA GLY A 110 18.11 -8.31 10.22
C GLY A 110 16.95 -8.53 11.22
N LYS A 111 16.37 -7.46 11.77
CA LYS A 111 15.23 -7.52 12.70
C LYS A 111 13.89 -7.53 11.98
N ILE A 112 13.84 -7.07 10.73
CA ILE A 112 12.63 -6.92 9.91
C ILE A 112 12.82 -7.73 8.62
N ASP A 113 11.79 -8.45 8.21
CA ASP A 113 11.76 -9.22 6.96
C ASP A 113 10.79 -8.60 5.92
N LEU A 114 9.82 -7.80 6.39
CA LEU A 114 8.83 -7.15 5.55
C LEU A 114 8.43 -5.79 6.14
N ILE A 115 8.39 -4.77 5.29
CA ILE A 115 7.82 -3.46 5.61
C ILE A 115 6.44 -3.35 4.95
N VAL A 116 5.43 -2.88 5.70
CA VAL A 116 4.12 -2.53 5.17
C VAL A 116 3.95 -1.02 5.23
N THR A 117 3.46 -0.42 4.17
CA THR A 117 3.19 1.01 4.11
C THR A 117 2.00 1.30 3.20
N LYS A 118 1.33 2.43 3.41
CA LYS A 118 0.11 2.79 2.69
C LYS A 118 0.32 2.93 1.18
N SER A 119 1.40 3.61 0.79
CA SER A 119 1.67 3.90 -0.62
C SER A 119 3.14 4.27 -0.84
N VAL A 120 3.57 4.21 -2.09
CA VAL A 120 4.90 4.67 -2.53
C VAL A 120 5.16 6.11 -2.09
N SER A 121 4.18 7.01 -2.25
CA SER A 121 4.31 8.42 -1.87
C SER A 121 4.42 8.66 -0.36
N ARG A 122 3.99 7.70 0.46
CA ARG A 122 4.19 7.73 1.92
C ARG A 122 5.55 7.18 2.32
N PHE A 123 6.05 6.19 1.58
CA PHE A 123 7.34 5.56 1.84
C PHE A 123 8.51 6.46 1.46
N ALA A 124 8.49 7.06 0.28
CA ALA A 124 9.58 7.89 -0.23
C ALA A 124 9.11 9.30 -0.63
N ARG A 125 10.05 10.24 -0.71
CA ARG A 125 9.76 11.64 -1.11
C ARG A 125 9.58 11.77 -2.61
N ASN A 126 10.29 10.98 -3.35
CA ASN A 126 10.26 10.92 -4.80
C ASN A 126 10.54 9.49 -5.27
N THR A 127 10.37 9.27 -6.56
CA THR A 127 10.54 7.96 -7.19
C THR A 127 11.96 7.42 -7.10
N LEU A 128 12.98 8.30 -7.24
CA LEU A 128 14.38 7.87 -7.19
C LEU A 128 14.75 7.37 -5.81
N ASP A 129 14.42 8.12 -4.75
CA ASP A 129 14.65 7.68 -3.37
C ASP A 129 13.96 6.33 -3.11
N CYS A 130 12.72 6.16 -3.62
CA CYS A 130 12.00 4.90 -3.44
C CYS A 130 12.75 3.72 -4.08
N LEU A 131 13.21 3.89 -5.33
CA LEU A 131 13.96 2.86 -6.05
C LEU A 131 15.30 2.53 -5.36
N GLU A 132 16.00 3.53 -4.83
CA GLU A 132 17.25 3.34 -4.10
C GLU A 132 17.01 2.48 -2.85
N TYR A 133 16.03 2.82 -2.02
CA TYR A 133 15.71 2.03 -0.83
C TYR A 133 15.22 0.62 -1.17
N VAL A 134 14.37 0.46 -2.18
CA VAL A 134 13.92 -0.86 -2.64
C VAL A 134 15.11 -1.73 -3.04
N ARG A 135 16.07 -1.18 -3.80
CA ARG A 135 17.27 -1.91 -4.23
C ARG A 135 18.19 -2.23 -3.04
N GLU A 136 18.41 -1.25 -2.16
CA GLU A 136 19.21 -1.43 -0.96
C GLU A 136 18.66 -2.57 -0.10
N LEU A 137 17.36 -2.56 0.21
CA LEU A 137 16.70 -3.57 1.04
C LEU A 137 16.65 -4.95 0.36
N LYS A 138 16.48 -5.01 -0.96
CA LYS A 138 16.52 -6.25 -1.74
C LYS A 138 17.91 -6.90 -1.73
N ASN A 139 18.96 -6.10 -1.72
CA ASN A 139 20.37 -6.56 -1.80
C ASN A 139 20.99 -6.89 -0.43
N LEU A 140 20.22 -6.78 0.65
CA LEU A 140 20.70 -7.21 1.97
C LEU A 140 20.94 -8.71 2.00
N PRO A 141 21.86 -9.22 2.86
CA PRO A 141 22.06 -10.66 3.05
C PRO A 141 20.80 -11.44 3.37
N ARG A 142 19.85 -10.78 4.04
CA ARG A 142 18.45 -11.21 4.18
C ARG A 142 17.58 -10.16 3.50
N PRO A 143 17.10 -10.42 2.29
CA PRO A 143 16.30 -9.46 1.56
C PRO A 143 15.04 -9.05 2.33
N VAL A 144 14.81 -7.74 2.42
CA VAL A 144 13.61 -7.18 3.05
C VAL A 144 12.67 -6.71 1.97
N GLY A 145 11.43 -7.22 1.99
CA GLY A 145 10.39 -6.80 1.08
C GLY A 145 9.66 -5.55 1.57
N ILE A 146 9.05 -4.83 0.63
CA ILE A 146 8.12 -3.74 0.94
C ILE A 146 6.79 -4.06 0.30
N PHE A 147 5.70 -3.94 1.07
CA PHE A 147 4.34 -4.03 0.57
C PHE A 147 3.68 -2.66 0.59
N PHE A 148 3.31 -2.18 -0.59
CA PHE A 148 2.57 -0.95 -0.81
C PHE A 148 1.08 -1.29 -0.94
N GLU A 149 0.29 -0.96 0.08
CA GLU A 149 -1.14 -1.34 0.14
C GLU A 149 -1.96 -0.77 -1.00
N THR A 150 -1.83 0.55 -1.26
CA THR A 150 -2.64 1.25 -2.29
C THR A 150 -2.36 0.73 -3.69
N GLU A 151 -1.09 0.52 -4.01
CA GLU A 151 -0.64 0.03 -5.30
C GLU A 151 -0.75 -1.50 -5.41
N ASN A 152 -0.95 -2.20 -4.29
CA ASN A 152 -0.96 -3.66 -4.18
C ASN A 152 0.32 -4.30 -4.75
N ILE A 153 1.47 -3.70 -4.44
CA ILE A 153 2.79 -4.13 -4.94
C ILE A 153 3.62 -4.70 -3.79
N TYR A 154 4.20 -5.88 -4.01
CA TYR A 154 5.21 -6.47 -3.15
C TYR A 154 6.55 -6.56 -3.86
N THR A 155 7.58 -5.87 -3.36
CA THR A 155 8.86 -5.66 -4.08
C THR A 155 9.70 -6.91 -4.29
N LEU A 156 9.50 -7.99 -3.54
CA LEU A 156 10.20 -9.27 -3.73
C LEU A 156 9.39 -10.27 -4.58
N ASP A 157 8.19 -9.93 -5.04
CA ASP A 157 7.47 -10.77 -5.99
C ASP A 157 8.14 -10.65 -7.36
N SER A 158 8.51 -11.80 -7.96
CA SER A 158 9.15 -11.86 -9.27
C SER A 158 8.34 -11.21 -10.40
N ARG A 159 7.01 -11.09 -10.22
CA ARG A 159 6.11 -10.39 -11.14
C ARG A 159 6.09 -8.87 -10.96
N SER A 160 6.51 -8.39 -9.79
CA SER A 160 6.48 -6.95 -9.48
C SER A 160 7.68 -6.20 -10.05
N GLU A 161 8.72 -6.87 -10.53
CA GLU A 161 9.86 -6.19 -11.16
C GLU A 161 9.44 -5.36 -12.38
N THR A 162 8.57 -5.90 -13.23
CA THR A 162 8.05 -5.19 -14.40
C THR A 162 7.05 -4.10 -14.01
N VAL A 163 6.21 -4.34 -12.99
CA VAL A 163 5.15 -3.41 -12.54
C VAL A 163 5.75 -2.27 -11.71
N SER A 164 6.76 -2.55 -10.87
CA SER A 164 7.42 -1.53 -10.05
C SER A 164 8.09 -0.44 -10.91
N TYR A 165 8.73 -0.81 -12.02
CA TYR A 165 9.33 0.16 -12.93
C TYR A 165 8.29 1.00 -13.66
N THR A 166 7.14 0.44 -14.02
CA THR A 166 6.09 1.15 -14.78
C THR A 166 5.28 2.10 -13.90
N HIS A 167 4.95 1.71 -12.68
CA HIS A 167 4.20 2.55 -11.74
C HIS A 167 5.04 3.62 -11.04
N LEU A 168 6.34 3.41 -10.92
CA LEU A 168 7.26 4.37 -10.31
C LEU A 168 7.78 5.41 -11.30
N THR A 169 7.55 5.23 -12.61
CA THR A 169 8.01 6.15 -13.68
C THR A 169 6.89 6.98 -14.32
N LEU A 170 5.64 6.87 -13.87
CA LEU A 170 4.52 7.71 -14.25
C LEU A 170 4.18 8.71 -13.15
#